data_ce92afc017fac249e866b214fd29d6cc
#
_entry.id   ce92afc017fac249e866b214fd29d6cc
#
_cell.length_a   1.000
_cell.length_b   1.000
_cell.length_c   1.000
_cell.angle_alpha   90.00
_cell.angle_beta   90.00
_cell.angle_gamma   90.00
#
_symmetry.space_group_name_H-M   'P 1'
#
loop_
_entity.id
_entity.type
_entity.pdbx_description
1 polymer ?
#
loop_
_entity_poly.entity_id
_entity_poly.type
_entity_poly.pdbx_seq_one_letter_code
_entity_poly.pdbx_strand_id
1 'polypeptide(L)'
;EEDKDYAISFAVPSDAEGVFMVYGRQSCDTRKMEENADMDLGNAQYGGHEALVVFDNVFVPNERGFMCREYEFAGMMVERFAGYHRQSYGGCKVGVGDVLIGAAALAADYNGVPKANHIKDKLIEMIHLNETLYACGIACSAEGEKMPAGNYQINLLLANVCKQNITRMPYEIARLAEDIAGGLMVTMPSEQDLRSEKIGPYVEKYLQGATGTSTENRMRILRLIENITLGTAAVGYRTESMHGAGSPQAQRIMISRQGNLAAKKELAKVIAKVDESKDRK
;
A
#
# COMPACT_ATOMS: atom_id res chain seq x y z
N GLU A 1 2.60 -12.34 31.74
CA GLU A 1 1.93 -12.27 33.06
C GLU A 1 2.13 -10.92 33.71
N GLU A 2 3.34 -10.35 33.67
CA GLU A 2 3.63 -9.01 34.24
C GLU A 2 2.76 -7.91 33.60
N ASP A 3 2.47 -8.00 32.32
CA ASP A 3 1.71 -7.01 31.53
C ASP A 3 0.22 -7.37 31.38
N LYS A 4 -0.33 -8.28 32.21
CA LYS A 4 -1.72 -8.73 32.06
C LYS A 4 -2.74 -7.59 32.12
N ASP A 5 -2.47 -6.55 32.91
CA ASP A 5 -3.38 -5.42 33.09
C ASP A 5 -3.46 -4.52 31.83
N TYR A 6 -2.51 -4.69 30.90
CA TYR A 6 -2.50 -4.03 29.59
C TYR A 6 -3.07 -4.88 28.46
N ALA A 7 -3.41 -6.15 28.75
CA ALA A 7 -4.02 -7.07 27.77
C ALA A 7 -5.53 -6.77 27.69
N ILE A 8 -5.88 -5.74 26.93
CA ILE A 8 -7.26 -5.30 26.74
C ILE A 8 -7.60 -5.22 25.24
N SER A 9 -8.86 -5.52 24.92
CA SER A 9 -9.41 -5.33 23.58
C SER A 9 -10.85 -4.85 23.71
N PHE A 10 -11.20 -3.79 23.01
CA PHE A 10 -12.51 -3.16 23.12
C PHE A 10 -12.90 -2.44 21.82
N ALA A 11 -14.17 -2.07 21.71
CA ALA A 11 -14.69 -1.16 20.70
C ALA A 11 -15.20 0.12 21.36
N VAL A 12 -14.91 1.25 20.75
CA VAL A 12 -15.36 2.57 21.18
C VAL A 12 -15.68 3.42 19.94
N PRO A 13 -16.72 4.25 19.95
CA PRO A 13 -16.96 5.23 18.89
C PRO A 13 -15.76 6.17 18.74
N SER A 14 -15.41 6.51 17.52
CA SER A 14 -14.28 7.42 17.24
C SER A 14 -14.50 8.85 17.74
N ASP A 15 -15.75 9.22 17.97
CA ASP A 15 -16.21 10.50 18.49
C ASP A 15 -16.60 10.45 19.99
N ALA A 16 -16.24 9.37 20.69
CA ALA A 16 -16.48 9.26 22.13
C ALA A 16 -15.68 10.32 22.90
N GLU A 17 -16.27 10.80 24.00
CA GLU A 17 -15.59 11.73 24.89
C GLU A 17 -14.25 11.15 25.37
N GLY A 18 -13.18 11.93 25.27
CA GLY A 18 -11.82 11.53 25.61
C GLY A 18 -11.06 10.85 24.50
N VAL A 19 -11.66 10.61 23.32
CA VAL A 19 -10.94 10.13 22.13
C VAL A 19 -10.48 11.31 21.30
N PHE A 20 -9.15 11.42 21.10
CA PHE A 20 -8.55 12.48 20.28
C PHE A 20 -7.75 11.86 19.13
N MET A 21 -7.87 12.45 17.94
CA MET A 21 -7.10 12.08 16.76
C MET A 21 -6.20 13.23 16.35
N VAL A 22 -4.87 12.99 16.39
CA VAL A 22 -3.87 13.94 15.93
C VAL A 22 -3.40 13.48 14.56
N TYR A 23 -3.91 14.12 13.53
CA TYR A 23 -3.66 13.70 12.15
C TYR A 23 -2.22 14.01 11.71
N GLY A 24 -1.63 13.05 11.01
CA GLY A 24 -0.35 13.22 10.32
C GLY A 24 -0.47 14.24 9.20
N ARG A 25 0.59 15.01 9.01
CA ARG A 25 0.71 15.99 7.93
C ARG A 25 2.06 15.86 7.24
N GLN A 26 2.02 15.72 5.93
CA GLN A 26 3.22 15.72 5.12
C GLN A 26 3.60 17.16 4.73
N SER A 27 4.90 17.42 4.58
CA SER A 27 5.41 18.73 4.17
C SER A 27 4.96 19.14 2.76
N CYS A 28 4.65 18.16 1.91
CA CYS A 28 4.11 18.38 0.56
C CYS A 28 2.60 18.59 0.52
N ASP A 29 1.90 18.63 1.67
CA ASP A 29 0.46 18.88 1.71
C ASP A 29 0.18 20.38 1.58
N THR A 30 -0.08 20.81 0.35
CA THR A 30 -0.33 22.21 -0.02
C THR A 30 -1.81 22.53 -0.24
N ARG A 31 -2.73 21.59 -0.01
CA ARG A 31 -4.16 21.69 -0.31
C ARG A 31 -4.84 22.99 0.16
N LYS A 32 -4.40 23.54 1.28
CA LYS A 32 -4.93 24.80 1.81
C LYS A 32 -4.36 26.04 1.14
N MET A 33 -3.30 25.87 0.35
CA MET A 33 -2.61 26.95 -0.36
C MET A 33 -3.08 27.07 -1.82
N GLU A 34 -3.76 26.04 -2.33
CA GLU A 34 -4.23 25.91 -3.70
C GLU A 34 -5.69 26.36 -3.78
N GLU A 35 -5.93 27.68 -3.83
CA GLU A 35 -7.28 28.23 -3.96
C GLU A 35 -7.89 27.83 -5.32
N ASN A 36 -9.01 27.09 -5.29
CA ASN A 36 -9.77 26.65 -6.47
C ASN A 36 -8.96 25.83 -7.50
N ALA A 37 -7.86 25.22 -7.10
CA ALA A 37 -7.03 24.39 -7.95
C ALA A 37 -7.59 22.96 -8.03
N ASP A 38 -8.47 22.70 -8.97
CA ASP A 38 -9.06 21.37 -9.22
C ASP A 38 -8.01 20.38 -9.74
N MET A 39 -7.19 20.83 -10.69
CA MET A 39 -6.16 20.00 -11.32
C MET A 39 -5.00 19.69 -10.36
N ASP A 40 -4.50 20.68 -9.64
CA ASP A 40 -3.36 20.53 -8.74
C ASP A 40 -3.72 19.76 -7.46
N LEU A 41 -4.97 19.85 -7.00
CA LEU A 41 -5.46 18.98 -5.92
C LEU A 41 -5.44 17.50 -6.32
N GLY A 42 -5.64 17.20 -7.61
CA GLY A 42 -5.64 15.84 -8.12
C GLY A 42 -6.56 14.92 -7.34
N ASN A 43 -6.02 13.83 -6.83
CA ASN A 43 -6.76 12.88 -5.98
C ASN A 43 -6.57 13.14 -4.47
N ALA A 44 -6.17 14.32 -4.05
CA ALA A 44 -5.93 14.65 -2.65
C ALA A 44 -7.16 14.42 -1.75
N GLN A 45 -8.37 14.57 -2.28
CA GLN A 45 -9.62 14.27 -1.59
C GLN A 45 -9.79 12.78 -1.24
N TYR A 46 -9.05 11.88 -1.89
CA TYR A 46 -9.07 10.43 -1.65
C TYR A 46 -7.83 9.95 -0.90
N GLY A 47 -6.96 10.85 -0.48
CA GLY A 47 -5.76 10.55 0.31
C GLY A 47 -6.13 9.94 1.66
N GLY A 48 -5.36 8.94 2.10
CA GLY A 48 -5.50 8.35 3.43
C GLY A 48 -5.12 9.34 4.54
N HIS A 49 -5.74 9.17 5.70
CA HIS A 49 -5.41 9.91 6.89
C HIS A 49 -4.88 8.96 7.96
N GLU A 50 -3.63 9.19 8.35
CA GLU A 50 -3.02 8.51 9.49
C GLU A 50 -3.06 9.43 10.69
N ALA A 51 -3.36 8.88 11.87
CA ALA A 51 -3.47 9.66 13.10
C ALA A 51 -2.85 8.95 14.29
N LEU A 52 -2.30 9.73 15.20
CA LEU A 52 -2.08 9.29 16.57
C LEU A 52 -3.43 9.36 17.30
N VAL A 53 -3.88 8.23 17.83
CA VAL A 53 -5.12 8.16 18.61
C VAL A 53 -4.77 8.20 20.09
N VAL A 54 -5.36 9.14 20.81
CA VAL A 54 -5.19 9.31 22.25
C VAL A 54 -6.49 8.96 22.94
N PHE A 55 -6.41 8.14 23.98
CA PHE A 55 -7.51 7.82 24.88
C PHE A 55 -7.23 8.48 26.22
N ASP A 56 -8.05 9.47 26.60
CA ASP A 56 -7.94 10.19 27.87
C ASP A 56 -9.22 10.02 28.67
N ASN A 57 -9.16 9.14 29.67
CA ASN A 57 -10.29 8.79 30.54
C ASN A 57 -11.55 8.33 29.77
N VAL A 58 -11.38 7.61 28.69
CA VAL A 58 -12.49 7.11 27.85
C VAL A 58 -13.25 6.01 28.59
N PHE A 59 -14.55 6.20 28.77
CA PHE A 59 -15.41 5.16 29.33
C PHE A 59 -15.76 4.11 28.26
N VAL A 60 -15.46 2.85 28.54
CA VAL A 60 -15.83 1.71 27.71
C VAL A 60 -16.77 0.80 28.50
N PRO A 61 -18.04 0.69 28.12
CA PRO A 61 -18.98 -0.21 28.78
C PRO A 61 -18.59 -1.68 28.56
N ASN A 62 -18.89 -2.54 29.54
CA ASN A 62 -18.44 -3.94 29.54
C ASN A 62 -18.87 -4.73 28.31
N GLU A 63 -20.07 -4.44 27.76
CA GLU A 63 -20.56 -5.10 26.53
C GLU A 63 -19.75 -4.79 25.28
N ARG A 64 -18.85 -3.80 25.35
CA ARG A 64 -17.90 -3.45 24.27
C ARG A 64 -16.47 -3.93 24.55
N GLY A 65 -16.25 -4.59 25.69
CA GLY A 65 -14.99 -5.23 26.02
C GLY A 65 -14.95 -6.65 25.44
N PHE A 66 -13.89 -6.99 24.70
CA PHE A 66 -13.69 -8.32 24.11
C PHE A 66 -12.62 -9.13 24.82
N MET A 67 -11.70 -8.47 25.50
CA MET A 67 -10.64 -9.06 26.30
C MET A 67 -10.30 -8.09 27.44
N CYS A 68 -10.15 -8.62 28.64
CA CYS A 68 -9.74 -7.84 29.82
C CYS A 68 -8.90 -8.72 30.74
N ARG A 69 -7.56 -8.67 30.57
CA ARG A 69 -6.56 -9.43 31.33
C ARG A 69 -6.36 -10.87 30.92
N GLU A 70 -7.08 -11.41 29.93
CA GLU A 70 -6.85 -12.74 29.34
C GLU A 70 -5.63 -12.72 28.41
N TYR A 71 -4.46 -12.38 28.97
CA TYR A 71 -3.20 -12.13 28.24
C TYR A 71 -2.72 -13.33 27.41
N GLU A 72 -3.10 -14.55 27.79
CA GLU A 72 -2.79 -15.78 27.06
C GLU A 72 -3.33 -15.78 25.63
N PHE A 73 -4.38 -15.03 25.36
CA PHE A 73 -4.95 -14.89 24.02
C PHE A 73 -4.42 -13.68 23.23
N ALA A 74 -3.69 -12.76 23.89
CA ALA A 74 -3.22 -11.52 23.26
C ALA A 74 -2.37 -11.79 22.01
N GLY A 75 -1.44 -12.74 22.09
CA GLY A 75 -0.59 -13.11 20.96
C GLY A 75 -1.39 -13.64 19.77
N MET A 76 -2.36 -14.52 20.02
CA MET A 76 -3.25 -15.07 18.98
C MET A 76 -4.13 -14.00 18.36
N MET A 77 -4.69 -13.11 19.17
CA MET A 77 -5.52 -11.99 18.68
C MET A 77 -4.73 -11.09 17.74
N VAL A 78 -3.53 -10.67 18.15
CA VAL A 78 -2.67 -9.79 17.35
C VAL A 78 -2.24 -10.48 16.04
N GLU A 79 -1.87 -11.76 16.09
CA GLU A 79 -1.47 -12.52 14.90
C GLU A 79 -2.60 -12.62 13.88
N ARG A 80 -3.81 -12.96 14.32
CA ARG A 80 -4.99 -13.07 13.45
C ARG A 80 -5.42 -11.72 12.91
N PHE A 81 -5.53 -10.70 13.75
CA PHE A 81 -5.82 -9.33 13.34
C PHE A 81 -4.82 -8.84 12.29
N ALA A 82 -3.52 -8.97 12.58
CA ALA A 82 -2.47 -8.57 11.66
C ALA A 82 -2.51 -9.38 10.35
N GLY A 83 -2.89 -10.65 10.40
CA GLY A 83 -3.05 -11.50 9.23
C GLY A 83 -4.08 -10.94 8.25
N TYR A 84 -5.29 -10.63 8.71
CA TYR A 84 -6.34 -10.02 7.88
C TYR A 84 -5.93 -8.67 7.34
N HIS A 85 -5.31 -7.82 8.17
CA HIS A 85 -4.80 -6.53 7.74
C HIS A 85 -3.73 -6.70 6.65
N ARG A 86 -2.78 -7.64 6.81
CA ARG A 86 -1.74 -7.94 5.82
C ARG A 86 -2.29 -8.45 4.50
N GLN A 87 -3.30 -9.32 4.55
CA GLN A 87 -3.97 -9.85 3.37
C GLN A 87 -4.70 -8.75 2.58
N SER A 88 -5.36 -7.79 3.26
CA SER A 88 -6.14 -6.73 2.61
C SER A 88 -5.29 -5.84 1.68
N TYR A 89 -3.98 -5.75 1.91
CA TYR A 89 -3.07 -5.03 1.02
C TYR A 89 -3.01 -5.63 -0.40
N GLY A 90 -3.24 -6.95 -0.55
CA GLY A 90 -3.38 -7.61 -1.84
C GLY A 90 -4.62 -7.17 -2.65
N GLY A 91 -5.49 -6.36 -2.04
CA GLY A 91 -6.63 -5.71 -2.70
C GLY A 91 -6.44 -4.20 -2.82
N CYS A 92 -6.32 -3.50 -1.68
CA CYS A 92 -6.30 -2.03 -1.68
C CYS A 92 -5.10 -1.43 -2.42
N LYS A 93 -3.90 -2.03 -2.29
CA LYS A 93 -2.71 -1.52 -3.00
C LYS A 93 -2.71 -1.91 -4.47
N VAL A 94 -3.33 -3.02 -4.81
CA VAL A 94 -3.55 -3.42 -6.22
C VAL A 94 -4.46 -2.42 -6.92
N GLY A 95 -5.58 -2.01 -6.30
CA GLY A 95 -6.46 -1.01 -6.89
C GLY A 95 -5.78 0.34 -7.15
N VAL A 96 -4.94 0.81 -6.23
CA VAL A 96 -4.13 2.03 -6.46
C VAL A 96 -3.07 1.78 -7.55
N GLY A 97 -2.47 0.59 -7.58
CA GLY A 97 -1.54 0.16 -8.62
C GLY A 97 -2.18 0.20 -10.02
N ASP A 98 -3.41 -0.26 -10.17
CA ASP A 98 -4.17 -0.20 -11.43
C ASP A 98 -4.36 1.23 -11.92
N VAL A 99 -4.72 2.15 -11.01
CA VAL A 99 -4.83 3.59 -11.33
C VAL A 99 -3.50 4.14 -11.81
N LEU A 100 -2.39 3.79 -11.12
CA LEU A 100 -1.06 4.28 -11.47
C LEU A 100 -0.56 3.70 -12.81
N ILE A 101 -0.84 2.44 -13.08
CA ILE A 101 -0.53 1.78 -14.37
C ILE A 101 -1.31 2.46 -15.51
N GLY A 102 -2.60 2.68 -15.30
CA GLY A 102 -3.46 3.39 -16.23
C GLY A 102 -2.98 4.81 -16.51
N ALA A 103 -2.58 5.54 -15.47
CA ALA A 103 -2.02 6.89 -15.60
C ALA A 103 -0.69 6.89 -16.37
N ALA A 104 0.20 5.93 -16.11
CA ALA A 104 1.47 5.77 -16.82
C ALA A 104 1.25 5.45 -18.31
N ALA A 105 0.28 4.58 -18.63
CA ALA A 105 -0.09 4.26 -20.00
C ALA A 105 -0.64 5.49 -20.74
N LEU A 106 -1.54 6.26 -20.11
CA LEU A 106 -2.05 7.53 -20.65
C LEU A 106 -0.95 8.58 -20.82
N ALA A 107 0.00 8.67 -19.88
CA ALA A 107 1.14 9.55 -20.02
C ALA A 107 2.00 9.20 -21.25
N ALA A 108 2.19 7.91 -21.51
CA ALA A 108 2.90 7.43 -22.72
C ALA A 108 2.14 7.81 -23.99
N ASP A 109 0.81 7.68 -24.01
CA ASP A 109 -0.04 8.11 -25.15
C ASP A 109 0.10 9.62 -25.37
N TYR A 110 -0.03 10.40 -24.32
CA TYR A 110 0.04 11.86 -24.39
C TYR A 110 1.42 12.40 -24.72
N ASN A 111 2.47 11.63 -24.43
CA ASN A 111 3.84 11.90 -24.86
C ASN A 111 4.13 11.40 -26.29
N GLY A 112 3.20 10.68 -26.93
CA GLY A 112 3.33 10.16 -28.29
C GLY A 112 4.27 8.96 -28.41
N VAL A 113 4.52 8.23 -27.33
CA VAL A 113 5.50 7.11 -27.30
C VAL A 113 4.93 5.76 -26.85
N PRO A 114 3.61 5.46 -27.03
CA PRO A 114 3.03 4.22 -26.50
C PRO A 114 3.58 2.96 -27.19
N LYS A 115 4.17 3.12 -28.38
CA LYS A 115 4.72 2.00 -29.18
C LYS A 115 6.20 1.73 -28.92
N ALA A 116 6.87 2.59 -28.16
CA ALA A 116 8.28 2.41 -27.84
C ALA A 116 8.51 1.15 -26.98
N ASN A 117 9.45 0.28 -27.36
CA ASN A 117 9.65 -0.99 -26.68
C ASN A 117 9.95 -0.83 -25.19
N HIS A 118 10.84 0.11 -24.83
CA HIS A 118 11.18 0.38 -23.43
C HIS A 118 10.01 0.88 -22.59
N ILE A 119 8.98 1.51 -23.19
CA ILE A 119 7.74 1.89 -22.52
C ILE A 119 6.85 0.66 -22.30
N LYS A 120 6.70 -0.17 -23.35
CA LYS A 120 5.93 -1.42 -23.25
C LYS A 120 6.51 -2.35 -22.19
N ASP A 121 7.83 -2.52 -22.16
CA ASP A 121 8.50 -3.37 -21.18
C ASP A 121 8.24 -2.90 -19.75
N LYS A 122 8.26 -1.59 -19.50
CA LYS A 122 7.94 -1.01 -18.19
C LYS A 122 6.48 -1.25 -17.80
N LEU A 123 5.53 -1.04 -18.71
CA LEU A 123 4.11 -1.30 -18.44
C LEU A 123 3.84 -2.79 -18.17
N ILE A 124 4.49 -3.69 -18.90
CA ILE A 124 4.41 -5.14 -18.67
C ILE A 124 4.92 -5.47 -17.27
N GLU A 125 6.05 -4.91 -16.86
CA GLU A 125 6.61 -5.15 -15.53
C GLU A 125 5.69 -4.59 -14.42
N MET A 126 5.12 -3.40 -14.59
CA MET A 126 4.16 -2.84 -13.65
C MET A 126 2.94 -3.76 -13.50
N ILE A 127 2.37 -4.26 -14.59
CA ILE A 127 1.25 -5.20 -14.58
C ILE A 127 1.68 -6.51 -13.88
N HIS A 128 2.83 -7.07 -14.23
CA HIS A 128 3.36 -8.29 -13.62
C HIS A 128 3.46 -8.18 -12.09
N LEU A 129 4.02 -7.08 -11.60
CA LEU A 129 4.15 -6.84 -10.16
C LEU A 129 2.78 -6.68 -9.49
N ASN A 130 1.87 -5.92 -10.09
CA ASN A 130 0.54 -5.67 -9.54
C ASN A 130 -0.31 -6.95 -9.50
N GLU A 131 -0.34 -7.72 -10.58
CA GLU A 131 -1.05 -9.02 -10.64
C GLU A 131 -0.45 -10.05 -9.67
N THR A 132 0.86 -10.01 -9.45
CA THR A 132 1.51 -10.85 -8.43
C THR A 132 0.99 -10.54 -7.03
N LEU A 133 0.81 -9.26 -6.70
CA LEU A 133 0.20 -8.83 -5.42
C LEU A 133 -1.24 -9.31 -5.30
N TYR A 134 -2.04 -9.16 -6.35
CA TYR A 134 -3.42 -9.64 -6.40
C TYR A 134 -3.50 -11.15 -6.18
N ALA A 135 -2.69 -11.91 -6.90
CA ALA A 135 -2.62 -13.37 -6.77
C ALA A 135 -2.25 -13.80 -5.34
N CYS A 136 -1.33 -13.09 -4.66
CA CYS A 136 -1.02 -13.34 -3.24
C CYS A 136 -2.24 -13.10 -2.34
N GLY A 137 -2.99 -12.02 -2.56
CA GLY A 137 -4.20 -11.69 -1.81
C GLY A 137 -5.29 -12.77 -1.96
N ILE A 138 -5.52 -13.23 -3.19
CA ILE A 138 -6.47 -14.33 -3.48
C ILE A 138 -6.02 -15.65 -2.84
N ALA A 139 -4.72 -16.00 -2.97
CA ALA A 139 -4.19 -17.21 -2.39
C ALA A 139 -4.36 -17.26 -0.87
N CYS A 140 -4.19 -16.14 -0.17
CA CYS A 140 -4.44 -16.06 1.28
C CYS A 140 -5.86 -16.49 1.65
N SER A 141 -6.85 -16.08 0.87
CA SER A 141 -8.26 -16.41 1.09
C SER A 141 -8.56 -17.85 0.68
N ALA A 142 -8.06 -18.29 -0.48
CA ALA A 142 -8.32 -19.62 -1.02
C ALA A 142 -7.75 -20.75 -0.14
N GLU A 143 -6.59 -20.54 0.46
CA GLU A 143 -5.89 -21.47 1.36
C GLU A 143 -6.28 -21.29 2.84
N GLY A 144 -7.37 -20.59 3.10
CA GLY A 144 -7.90 -20.41 4.45
C GLY A 144 -8.75 -21.58 4.92
N GLU A 145 -9.16 -21.54 6.18
CA GLU A 145 -9.95 -22.62 6.80
C GLU A 145 -11.09 -22.09 7.68
N LYS A 146 -12.13 -22.88 7.82
CA LYS A 146 -13.24 -22.57 8.72
C LYS A 146 -12.83 -22.91 10.16
N MET A 147 -12.96 -21.94 11.05
CA MET A 147 -12.64 -22.07 12.46
C MET A 147 -13.82 -22.68 13.25
N PRO A 148 -13.56 -23.30 14.42
CA PRO A 148 -14.61 -23.84 15.29
C PRO A 148 -15.68 -22.80 15.68
N ALA A 149 -15.31 -21.54 15.80
CA ALA A 149 -16.24 -20.44 16.08
C ALA A 149 -17.16 -20.07 14.90
N GLY A 150 -17.00 -20.71 13.74
CA GLY A 150 -17.82 -20.47 12.53
C GLY A 150 -17.29 -19.40 11.59
N ASN A 151 -16.31 -18.60 12.02
CA ASN A 151 -15.59 -17.65 11.16
C ASN A 151 -14.57 -18.36 10.27
N TYR A 152 -14.09 -17.66 9.25
CA TYR A 152 -13.09 -18.16 8.31
C TYR A 152 -11.74 -17.51 8.60
N GLN A 153 -10.71 -18.33 8.82
CA GLN A 153 -9.34 -17.86 9.03
C GLN A 153 -8.55 -17.97 7.73
N ILE A 154 -8.03 -16.86 7.27
CA ILE A 154 -7.15 -16.83 6.10
C ILE A 154 -5.83 -17.54 6.38
N ASN A 155 -5.09 -17.93 5.32
CA ASN A 155 -3.76 -18.50 5.46
C ASN A 155 -2.77 -17.41 5.91
N LEU A 156 -2.30 -17.51 7.15
CA LEU A 156 -1.44 -16.51 7.78
C LEU A 156 -0.04 -16.44 7.15
N LEU A 157 0.51 -17.57 6.67
CA LEU A 157 1.79 -17.58 5.97
C LEU A 157 1.70 -16.75 4.69
N LEU A 158 0.67 -17.01 3.88
CA LEU A 158 0.47 -16.30 2.61
C LEU A 158 0.15 -14.82 2.82
N ALA A 159 -0.57 -14.47 3.90
CA ALA A 159 -0.80 -13.08 4.28
C ALA A 159 0.51 -12.34 4.57
N ASN A 160 1.45 -12.99 5.27
CA ASN A 160 2.78 -12.44 5.52
C ASN A 160 3.62 -12.35 4.25
N VAL A 161 3.52 -13.31 3.32
CA VAL A 161 4.17 -13.25 2.00
C VAL A 161 3.62 -12.11 1.18
N CYS A 162 2.29 -11.96 1.14
CA CYS A 162 1.62 -10.83 0.46
C CYS A 162 2.16 -9.51 0.98
N LYS A 163 2.12 -9.30 2.30
CA LYS A 163 2.61 -8.07 2.92
C LYS A 163 4.11 -7.84 2.69
N GLN A 164 4.93 -8.88 2.69
CA GLN A 164 6.37 -8.75 2.40
C GLN A 164 6.61 -8.26 0.96
N ASN A 165 5.80 -8.67 -0.01
CA ASN A 165 5.85 -8.19 -1.38
C ASN A 165 5.40 -6.71 -1.47
N ILE A 166 4.38 -6.33 -0.73
CA ILE A 166 3.90 -4.94 -0.64
C ILE A 166 5.01 -3.98 -0.16
N THR A 167 5.97 -4.43 0.63
CA THR A 167 7.08 -3.57 1.05
C THR A 167 8.06 -3.20 -0.08
N ARG A 168 7.91 -3.79 -1.26
CA ARG A 168 8.83 -3.65 -2.41
C ARG A 168 8.12 -3.25 -3.69
N MET A 169 7.11 -4.03 -4.11
CA MET A 169 6.50 -3.92 -5.43
C MET A 169 5.86 -2.55 -5.70
N PRO A 170 5.12 -1.91 -4.79
CA PRO A 170 4.60 -0.55 -5.00
C PRO A 170 5.70 0.50 -5.23
N TYR A 171 6.88 0.33 -4.65
CA TYR A 171 8.02 1.22 -4.91
C TYR A 171 8.56 1.07 -6.32
N GLU A 172 8.64 -0.15 -6.82
CA GLU A 172 9.10 -0.40 -8.19
C GLU A 172 8.05 0.04 -9.23
N ILE A 173 6.77 -0.21 -8.98
CA ILE A 173 5.67 0.28 -9.82
C ILE A 173 5.70 1.82 -9.89
N ALA A 174 5.88 2.50 -8.76
CA ALA A 174 5.99 3.96 -8.71
C ALA A 174 7.20 4.46 -9.50
N ARG A 175 8.38 3.85 -9.32
CA ARG A 175 9.60 4.19 -10.05
C ARG A 175 9.42 4.08 -11.57
N LEU A 176 8.75 3.01 -12.02
CA LEU A 176 8.48 2.81 -13.44
C LEU A 176 7.48 3.83 -13.99
N ALA A 177 6.47 4.20 -13.20
CA ALA A 177 5.52 5.26 -13.57
C ALA A 177 6.22 6.62 -13.70
N GLU A 178 7.10 6.98 -12.77
CA GLU A 178 7.90 8.21 -12.81
C GLU A 178 8.80 8.24 -14.06
N ASP A 179 9.44 7.12 -14.40
CA ASP A 179 10.29 7.00 -15.58
C ASP A 179 9.48 7.16 -16.89
N ILE A 180 8.27 6.61 -16.97
CA ILE A 180 7.36 6.78 -18.12
C ILE A 180 6.87 8.24 -18.20
N ALA A 181 6.53 8.85 -17.07
CA ALA A 181 6.09 10.26 -17.00
C ALA A 181 7.18 11.23 -17.45
N GLY A 182 8.44 10.89 -17.16
CA GLY A 182 9.62 11.65 -17.60
C GLY A 182 9.90 12.91 -16.80
N GLY A 183 10.90 13.66 -17.23
CA GLY A 183 11.42 14.83 -16.50
C GLY A 183 10.44 15.99 -16.32
N LEU A 184 9.36 16.03 -17.09
CA LEU A 184 8.34 17.08 -16.96
C LEU A 184 7.67 17.07 -15.59
N MET A 185 7.57 15.93 -14.91
CA MET A 185 7.08 15.86 -13.54
C MET A 185 7.85 16.77 -12.57
N VAL A 186 9.15 16.96 -12.80
CA VAL A 186 10.02 17.81 -11.95
C VAL A 186 9.77 19.30 -12.19
N THR A 187 9.42 19.68 -13.42
CA THR A 187 9.34 21.07 -13.87
C THR A 187 7.93 21.50 -14.29
N MET A 188 6.93 20.66 -14.01
CA MET A 188 5.55 20.95 -14.37
C MET A 188 5.01 22.16 -13.58
N PRO A 189 4.49 23.20 -14.26
CA PRO A 189 3.92 24.37 -13.60
C PRO A 189 2.61 24.02 -12.90
N SER A 190 2.13 24.95 -12.07
CA SER A 190 0.84 24.85 -11.41
C SER A 190 -0.34 25.08 -12.37
N GLU A 191 -1.54 24.73 -11.93
CA GLU A 191 -2.77 25.09 -12.64
C GLU A 191 -2.91 26.61 -12.77
N GLN A 192 -2.51 27.38 -11.76
CA GLN A 192 -2.55 28.84 -11.79
C GLN A 192 -1.67 29.41 -12.91
N ASP A 193 -0.52 28.81 -13.18
CA ASP A 193 0.34 29.20 -14.30
C ASP A 193 -0.35 28.94 -15.64
N LEU A 194 -1.03 27.80 -15.79
CA LEU A 194 -1.80 27.47 -16.99
C LEU A 194 -2.97 28.45 -17.20
N ARG A 195 -3.62 28.91 -16.11
CA ARG A 195 -4.75 29.85 -16.15
C ARG A 195 -4.30 31.31 -16.23
N SER A 196 -3.02 31.59 -16.10
CA SER A 196 -2.48 32.97 -16.17
C SER A 196 -2.61 33.57 -17.57
N GLU A 197 -3.16 34.77 -17.67
CA GLU A 197 -3.25 35.52 -18.95
C GLU A 197 -1.87 35.75 -19.59
N LYS A 198 -0.84 35.94 -18.75
CA LYS A 198 0.52 36.24 -19.20
C LYS A 198 1.33 34.99 -19.53
N ILE A 199 1.26 33.95 -18.71
CA ILE A 199 2.11 32.77 -18.78
C ILE A 199 1.39 31.59 -19.46
N GLY A 200 0.09 31.47 -19.29
CA GLY A 200 -0.73 30.35 -19.80
C GLY A 200 -0.51 30.05 -21.28
N PRO A 201 -0.48 31.04 -22.18
CA PRO A 201 -0.20 30.79 -23.61
C PRO A 201 1.15 30.12 -23.89
N TYR A 202 2.16 30.38 -23.06
CA TYR A 202 3.46 29.71 -23.17
C TYR A 202 3.39 28.30 -22.60
N VAL A 203 2.70 28.10 -21.48
CA VAL A 203 2.47 26.77 -20.90
C VAL A 203 1.75 25.90 -21.92
N GLU A 204 0.65 26.36 -22.50
CA GLU A 204 -0.07 25.61 -23.53
C GLU A 204 0.81 25.27 -24.73
N LYS A 205 1.59 26.24 -25.23
CA LYS A 205 2.45 26.04 -26.39
C LYS A 205 3.57 25.05 -26.16
N TYR A 206 4.27 25.13 -25.00
CA TYR A 206 5.52 24.38 -24.77
C TYR A 206 5.32 23.10 -24.01
N LEU A 207 4.20 22.92 -23.31
CA LEU A 207 3.85 21.66 -22.65
C LEU A 207 2.82 20.85 -23.43
N GLN A 208 2.54 21.22 -24.66
CA GLN A 208 1.64 20.49 -25.54
C GLN A 208 2.05 19.03 -25.66
N GLY A 209 1.07 18.13 -25.60
CA GLY A 209 1.26 16.71 -25.81
C GLY A 209 1.33 16.31 -27.29
N ALA A 210 1.18 15.03 -27.55
CA ALA A 210 1.02 14.48 -28.89
C ALA A 210 -0.22 15.10 -29.58
N THR A 211 -0.26 15.05 -30.91
CA THR A 211 -1.37 15.58 -31.71
C THR A 211 -2.73 15.10 -31.18
N GLY A 212 -3.62 16.03 -30.88
CA GLY A 212 -4.96 15.77 -30.34
C GLY A 212 -5.03 15.70 -28.81
N THR A 213 -3.92 15.85 -28.10
CA THR A 213 -3.88 15.89 -26.62
C THR A 213 -3.79 17.35 -26.16
N SER A 214 -4.74 17.79 -25.32
CA SER A 214 -4.65 19.11 -24.69
C SER A 214 -3.54 19.14 -23.63
N THR A 215 -2.91 20.29 -23.46
CA THR A 215 -1.92 20.53 -22.41
C THR A 215 -2.52 20.23 -21.01
N GLU A 216 -3.75 20.68 -20.78
CA GLU A 216 -4.44 20.42 -19.50
C GLU A 216 -4.59 18.93 -19.20
N ASN A 217 -5.07 18.11 -20.14
CA ASN A 217 -5.21 16.68 -19.93
C ASN A 217 -3.86 16.00 -19.66
N ARG A 218 -2.81 16.41 -20.37
CA ARG A 218 -1.46 15.92 -20.11
C ARG A 218 -0.99 16.28 -18.71
N MET A 219 -1.17 17.52 -18.29
CA MET A 219 -0.82 17.98 -16.94
C MET A 219 -1.61 17.22 -15.87
N ARG A 220 -2.92 17.00 -16.05
CA ARG A 220 -3.77 16.24 -15.11
C ARG A 220 -3.24 14.83 -14.88
N ILE A 221 -2.85 14.13 -15.93
CA ILE A 221 -2.31 12.76 -15.81
C ILE A 221 -0.93 12.75 -15.13
N LEU A 222 -0.06 13.67 -15.49
CA LEU A 222 1.24 13.81 -14.83
C LEU A 222 1.10 14.17 -13.34
N ARG A 223 0.13 15.06 -13.01
CA ARG A 223 -0.18 15.42 -11.64
C ARG A 223 -0.74 14.24 -10.84
N LEU A 224 -1.56 13.37 -11.46
CA LEU A 224 -2.03 12.15 -10.83
C LEU A 224 -0.87 11.19 -10.49
N ILE A 225 0.05 10.98 -11.43
CA ILE A 225 1.25 10.16 -11.19
C ILE A 225 2.06 10.77 -10.05
N GLU A 226 2.37 12.07 -10.11
CA GLU A 226 3.13 12.77 -9.08
C GLU A 226 2.47 12.62 -7.69
N ASN A 227 1.16 12.80 -7.60
CA ASN A 227 0.46 12.70 -6.32
C ASN A 227 0.55 11.30 -5.71
N ILE A 228 0.42 10.23 -6.53
CA ILE A 228 0.51 8.84 -6.07
C ILE A 228 1.96 8.44 -5.76
N THR A 229 2.95 9.02 -6.43
CA THR A 229 4.36 8.61 -6.28
C THR A 229 5.18 9.52 -5.38
N LEU A 230 4.89 10.81 -5.30
CA LEU A 230 5.66 11.82 -4.57
C LEU A 230 4.81 12.66 -3.61
N GLY A 231 3.51 12.84 -3.91
CA GLY A 231 2.60 13.69 -3.16
C GLY A 231 2.00 13.01 -1.93
N THR A 232 0.89 13.57 -1.42
CA THR A 232 0.20 13.07 -0.23
C THR A 232 -0.34 11.65 -0.37
N ALA A 233 -0.79 11.24 -1.56
CA ALA A 233 -1.26 9.89 -1.81
C ALA A 233 -0.13 8.84 -1.77
N ALA A 234 1.12 9.25 -1.98
CA ALA A 234 2.30 8.37 -1.85
C ALA A 234 2.46 7.82 -0.43
N VAL A 235 2.00 8.54 0.59
CA VAL A 235 2.04 8.08 1.98
C VAL A 235 1.28 6.77 2.12
N GLY A 236 0.04 6.72 1.65
CA GLY A 236 -0.77 5.51 1.68
C GLY A 236 -0.27 4.40 0.75
N TYR A 237 0.19 4.76 -0.45
CA TYR A 237 0.63 3.76 -1.43
C TYR A 237 2.01 3.15 -1.12
N ARG A 238 2.95 3.94 -0.62
CA ARG A 238 4.35 3.53 -0.41
C ARG A 238 4.71 3.37 1.07
N THR A 239 4.75 4.45 1.84
CA THR A 239 5.31 4.46 3.20
C THR A 239 4.43 3.70 4.19
N GLU A 240 3.13 3.93 4.17
CA GLU A 240 2.16 3.18 4.97
C GLU A 240 2.17 1.71 4.55
N SER A 241 2.25 1.42 3.26
CA SER A 241 2.39 0.06 2.72
C SER A 241 3.61 -0.68 3.27
N MET A 242 4.67 0.03 3.59
CA MET A 242 5.86 -0.58 4.20
C MET A 242 5.63 -0.91 5.68
N HIS A 243 5.08 0.00 6.46
CA HIS A 243 5.05 -0.08 7.92
C HIS A 243 3.69 -0.48 8.51
N GLY A 244 2.58 -0.20 7.84
CA GLY A 244 1.24 -0.60 8.28
C GLY A 244 1.14 -2.12 8.48
N ALA A 245 0.38 -2.56 9.45
CA ALA A 245 0.29 -3.97 9.90
C ALA A 245 1.64 -4.57 10.35
N GLY A 246 2.57 -3.74 10.81
CA GLY A 246 3.88 -4.11 11.31
C GLY A 246 5.02 -3.96 10.29
N SER A 247 6.24 -3.85 10.81
CA SER A 247 7.45 -3.64 10.01
C SER A 247 7.76 -4.83 9.09
N PRO A 248 8.59 -4.64 8.03
CA PRO A 248 9.05 -5.75 7.19
C PRO A 248 9.69 -6.90 7.96
N GLN A 249 10.36 -6.60 9.08
CA GLN A 249 10.95 -7.62 9.93
C GLN A 249 9.90 -8.49 10.62
N ALA A 250 8.75 -7.93 10.99
CA ALA A 250 7.66 -8.69 11.58
C ALA A 250 7.15 -9.78 10.61
N GLN A 251 6.96 -9.45 9.32
CA GLN A 251 6.55 -10.44 8.33
C GLN A 251 7.61 -11.53 8.14
N ARG A 252 8.91 -11.17 8.11
CA ARG A 252 10.00 -12.14 7.98
C ARG A 252 10.03 -13.15 9.14
N ILE A 253 9.83 -12.67 10.36
CA ILE A 253 9.74 -13.52 11.56
C ILE A 253 8.57 -14.51 11.40
N MET A 254 7.41 -14.04 10.98
CA MET A 254 6.23 -14.89 10.81
C MET A 254 6.41 -15.89 9.66
N ILE A 255 6.97 -15.48 8.52
CA ILE A 255 7.30 -16.38 7.41
C ILE A 255 8.27 -17.47 7.87
N SER A 256 9.29 -17.12 8.64
CA SER A 256 10.24 -18.10 9.19
C SER A 256 9.57 -19.12 10.12
N ARG A 257 8.64 -18.65 10.97
CA ARG A 257 7.92 -19.52 11.93
C ARG A 257 6.92 -20.45 11.23
N GLN A 258 6.19 -19.93 10.24
CA GLN A 258 5.08 -20.62 9.59
C GLN A 258 5.51 -21.41 8.33
N GLY A 259 6.68 -21.11 7.77
CA GLY A 259 7.14 -21.66 6.48
C GLY A 259 7.57 -23.14 6.52
N ASN A 260 7.47 -23.80 7.67
CA ASN A 260 7.77 -25.22 7.90
C ASN A 260 9.07 -25.70 7.21
N LEU A 261 10.18 -25.05 7.57
CA LEU A 261 11.49 -25.36 7.00
C LEU A 261 11.93 -26.82 7.30
N ALA A 262 11.49 -27.38 8.44
CA ALA A 262 11.78 -28.76 8.80
C ALA A 262 11.20 -29.76 7.77
N ALA A 263 9.91 -29.62 7.45
CA ALA A 263 9.29 -30.47 6.42
C ALA A 263 9.96 -30.34 5.05
N LYS A 264 10.40 -29.13 4.69
CA LYS A 264 11.12 -28.90 3.42
C LYS A 264 12.48 -29.60 3.40
N LYS A 265 13.19 -29.64 4.54
CA LYS A 265 14.45 -30.39 4.68
C LYS A 265 14.22 -31.89 4.53
N GLU A 266 13.19 -32.44 5.19
CA GLU A 266 12.86 -33.86 5.07
C GLU A 266 12.51 -34.24 3.61
N LEU A 267 11.72 -33.43 2.91
CA LEU A 267 11.43 -33.64 1.50
C LEU A 267 12.74 -33.68 0.67
N ALA A 268 13.64 -32.74 0.92
CA ALA A 268 14.94 -32.72 0.22
C ALA A 268 15.80 -33.97 0.50
N LYS A 269 15.82 -34.43 1.76
CA LYS A 269 16.53 -35.67 2.14
C LYS A 269 15.98 -36.87 1.38
N VAL A 270 14.66 -37.02 1.30
CA VAL A 270 14.00 -38.11 0.57
C VAL A 270 14.40 -38.10 -0.90
N ILE A 271 14.31 -36.95 -1.56
CA ILE A 271 14.62 -36.83 -2.99
C ILE A 271 16.11 -37.06 -3.27
N ALA A 272 16.98 -36.51 -2.43
CA ALA A 272 18.44 -36.68 -2.55
C ALA A 272 18.94 -38.05 -2.04
N LYS A 273 18.05 -38.88 -1.47
CA LYS A 273 18.39 -40.18 -0.86
C LYS A 273 19.51 -40.04 0.19
N VAL A 274 19.40 -39.02 1.05
CA VAL A 274 20.36 -38.79 2.12
C VAL A 274 20.31 -39.97 3.11
N ASP A 275 21.47 -40.50 3.43
CA ASP A 275 21.63 -41.56 4.43
C ASP A 275 22.37 -40.97 5.65
N GLU A 276 21.58 -40.56 6.64
CA GLU A 276 22.10 -39.94 7.86
C GLU A 276 22.95 -40.90 8.73
N SER A 277 22.90 -42.22 8.44
CA SER A 277 23.78 -43.19 9.12
C SER A 277 25.25 -42.99 8.76
N LYS A 278 25.53 -42.27 7.67
CA LYS A 278 26.88 -41.93 7.19
C LYS A 278 27.43 -40.64 7.77
N ASP A 279 26.59 -39.84 8.44
CA ASP A 279 27.03 -38.61 9.06
C ASP A 279 27.88 -38.92 10.29
N ARG A 280 29.03 -38.25 10.38
CA ARG A 280 29.86 -38.37 11.58
C ARG A 280 29.13 -37.68 12.72
N LYS A 281 28.98 -38.41 13.85
CA LYS A 281 28.50 -37.86 15.12
C LYS A 281 29.48 -36.87 15.72
#